data_da03308831dcb7f84fc7957298658d38
#
_entry.id   da03308831dcb7f84fc7957298658d38
#
_cell.length_a   1.000
_cell.length_b   1.000
_cell.length_c   1.000
_cell.angle_alpha   90.00
_cell.angle_beta   90.00
_cell.angle_gamma   90.00
#
_symmetry.space_group_name_H-M   'P 1'
#
loop_
_entity.id
_entity.type
_entity.pdbx_description
1 polymer ?
#
loop_
_entity_poly.entity_id
_entity_poly.type
_entity_poly.pdbx_seq_one_letter_code
_entity_poly.pdbx_strand_id
1 'polypeptide(L)'
;VERLFDEFPEGWALSTSSPALGKVLAYCPEGSVRIMAWVKPFASFKPGVTVAYAWEPILVRGGRRRSRTRPTVGDWVSANITLRRGMVGVKPDPVCFWLFDVLGLYPEDTLVDLFPGTGAVTRAWATWCASQERPLA
;
A
#
# COMPACT_ATOMS: atom_id res chain seq x y z
N VAL A 1 14.59 0.18 5.75
CA VAL A 1 13.82 1.40 6.06
C VAL A 1 14.66 2.64 5.79
N GLU A 2 15.89 2.73 6.32
CA GLU A 2 16.79 3.91 6.12
C GLU A 2 16.90 4.29 4.64
N ARG A 3 17.16 3.31 3.76
CA ARG A 3 17.21 3.55 2.32
C ARG A 3 15.94 4.19 1.74
N LEU A 4 14.77 3.90 2.31
CA LEU A 4 13.53 4.53 1.85
C LEU A 4 13.52 6.02 2.10
N PHE A 5 14.04 6.46 3.25
CA PHE A 5 14.15 7.88 3.57
C PHE A 5 15.14 8.61 2.65
N ASP A 6 16.24 7.96 2.30
CA ASP A 6 17.31 8.56 1.52
C ASP A 6 17.01 8.54 0.00
N GLU A 7 16.53 7.42 -0.51
CA GLU A 7 16.34 7.20 -1.95
C GLU A 7 14.97 7.67 -2.46
N PHE A 8 13.94 7.76 -1.57
CA PHE A 8 12.58 8.14 -1.94
C PHE A 8 12.06 9.31 -1.09
N PRO A 9 12.71 10.48 -1.16
CA PRO A 9 12.33 11.63 -0.32
C PRO A 9 10.92 12.16 -0.62
N GLU A 10 10.40 11.92 -1.82
CA GLU A 10 9.08 12.40 -2.26
C GLU A 10 7.93 11.61 -1.64
N GLY A 11 8.12 10.33 -1.40
CA GLY A 11 7.14 9.50 -0.74
C GLY A 11 7.33 8.01 -0.97
N TRP A 12 6.82 7.21 -0.05
CA TRP A 12 6.84 5.74 -0.12
C TRP A 12 5.76 5.12 0.76
N ALA A 13 5.42 3.90 0.46
CA ALA A 13 4.58 3.05 1.29
C ALA A 13 5.27 1.70 1.52
N LEU A 14 5.22 1.21 2.75
CA LEU A 14 5.81 -0.06 3.17
C LEU A 14 4.78 -0.89 3.92
N SER A 15 4.47 -2.06 3.39
CA SER A 15 3.63 -3.04 4.05
C SER A 15 4.45 -3.87 5.04
N THR A 16 3.90 -4.13 6.21
CA THR A 16 4.50 -4.99 7.22
C THR A 16 3.43 -5.79 7.95
N SER A 17 3.83 -6.68 8.83
CA SER A 17 2.90 -7.40 9.69
C SER A 17 2.71 -6.71 11.04
N SER A 18 1.58 -6.94 11.71
CA SER A 18 1.37 -6.39 13.04
C SER A 18 2.42 -6.85 14.06
N PRO A 19 2.89 -8.11 14.07
CA PRO A 19 4.00 -8.51 14.94
C PRO A 19 5.33 -7.80 14.65
N ALA A 20 5.61 -7.43 13.41
CA ALA A 20 6.85 -6.77 13.01
C ALA A 20 6.78 -5.24 13.11
N LEU A 21 5.59 -4.67 13.28
CA LEU A 21 5.36 -3.22 13.22
C LEU A 21 6.25 -2.43 14.16
N GLY A 22 6.32 -2.84 15.44
CA GLY A 22 7.14 -2.14 16.44
C GLY A 22 8.62 -2.11 16.07
N LYS A 23 9.13 -3.21 15.51
CA LYS A 23 10.52 -3.31 15.05
C LYS A 23 10.80 -2.39 13.85
N VAL A 24 9.87 -2.33 12.92
CA VAL A 24 9.99 -1.46 11.74
C VAL A 24 9.92 0.02 12.14
N LEU A 25 8.99 0.37 13.04
CA LEU A 25 8.84 1.74 13.54
C LEU A 25 10.08 2.25 14.27
N ALA A 26 10.85 1.36 14.93
CA ALA A 26 12.09 1.73 15.59
C ALA A 26 13.15 2.34 14.64
N TYR A 27 13.05 2.07 13.35
CA TYR A 27 13.91 2.67 12.31
C TYR A 27 13.33 3.95 11.69
N CYS A 28 12.15 4.38 12.12
CA CYS A 28 11.51 5.60 11.62
C CYS A 28 11.65 6.71 12.66
N PRO A 29 12.11 7.90 12.27
CA PRO A 29 12.04 9.07 13.17
C PRO A 29 10.61 9.29 13.65
N GLU A 30 10.45 9.76 14.89
CA GLU A 30 9.13 10.05 15.45
C GLU A 30 8.34 11.03 14.58
N GLY A 31 7.08 10.69 14.32
CA GLY A 31 6.19 11.51 13.50
C GLY A 31 6.50 11.52 12.00
N SER A 32 7.48 10.74 11.54
CA SER A 32 7.90 10.74 10.12
C SER A 32 7.03 9.89 9.21
N VAL A 33 6.22 8.98 9.76
CA VAL A 33 5.35 8.07 9.02
C VAL A 33 3.94 8.07 9.60
N ARG A 34 2.96 7.80 8.76
CA ARG A 34 1.59 7.51 9.16
C ARG A 34 1.31 6.03 8.99
N ILE A 35 0.69 5.41 9.99
CA ILE A 35 0.26 4.01 9.91
C ILE A 35 -1.14 3.98 9.34
N MET A 36 -1.31 3.23 8.26
CA MET A 36 -2.58 2.98 7.60
C MET A 36 -2.90 1.48 7.62
N ALA A 37 -4.12 1.09 7.31
CA ALA A 37 -4.55 -0.28 7.43
C ALA A 37 -5.15 -0.83 6.14
N TRP A 38 -4.66 -2.01 5.73
CA TRP A 38 -5.38 -2.87 4.81
C TRP A 38 -6.16 -3.91 5.59
N VAL A 39 -7.47 -3.80 5.59
CA VAL A 39 -8.40 -4.73 6.25
C VAL A 39 -8.76 -5.85 5.28
N LYS A 40 -8.60 -7.09 5.77
CA LYS A 40 -8.86 -8.32 5.03
C LYS A 40 -10.14 -8.97 5.60
N PRO A 41 -11.33 -8.71 5.04
CA PRO A 41 -12.59 -9.24 5.61
C PRO A 41 -12.61 -10.76 5.71
N PHE A 42 -11.97 -11.45 4.76
CA PHE A 42 -11.76 -12.89 4.77
C PHE A 42 -10.30 -13.21 5.16
N ALA A 43 -10.01 -13.16 6.45
CA ALA A 43 -8.71 -13.60 6.95
C ALA A 43 -8.60 -15.12 6.89
N SER A 44 -7.51 -15.64 6.30
CA SER A 44 -7.23 -17.07 6.33
C SER A 44 -6.96 -17.53 7.75
N PHE A 45 -7.70 -18.53 8.22
CA PHE A 45 -7.42 -19.18 9.49
C PHE A 45 -6.19 -20.05 9.35
N LYS A 46 -5.14 -19.74 10.10
CA LYS A 46 -3.98 -20.61 10.21
C LYS A 46 -4.20 -21.60 11.34
N PRO A 47 -3.84 -22.90 11.18
CA PRO A 47 -3.89 -23.86 12.27
C PRO A 47 -3.17 -23.33 13.52
N GLY A 48 -3.81 -23.44 14.69
CA GLY A 48 -3.26 -22.99 15.97
C GLY A 48 -3.38 -21.49 16.25
N VAL A 49 -3.94 -20.70 15.34
CA VAL A 49 -4.21 -19.27 15.57
C VAL A 49 -5.66 -19.08 15.99
N THR A 50 -5.88 -18.57 17.20
CA THR A 50 -7.23 -18.33 17.75
C THR A 50 -7.75 -16.92 17.48
N VAL A 51 -6.84 -15.98 17.20
CA VAL A 51 -7.17 -14.61 16.78
C VAL A 51 -6.57 -14.37 15.40
N ALA A 52 -7.43 -14.24 14.39
CA ALA A 52 -7.00 -14.08 13.01
C ALA A 52 -6.30 -12.73 12.78
N TYR A 53 -5.28 -12.74 11.93
CA TYR A 53 -4.65 -11.52 11.44
C TYR A 53 -5.51 -10.95 10.29
N ALA A 54 -6.49 -10.14 10.64
CA ALA A 54 -7.50 -9.64 9.71
C ALA A 54 -7.15 -8.26 9.11
N TRP A 55 -5.98 -7.73 9.41
CA TRP A 55 -5.49 -6.49 8.83
C TRP A 55 -3.96 -6.47 8.73
N GLU A 56 -3.46 -5.65 7.84
CA GLU A 56 -2.04 -5.47 7.61
C GLU A 56 -1.70 -3.98 7.71
N PRO A 57 -0.74 -3.61 8.60
CA PRO A 57 -0.29 -2.23 8.68
C PRO A 57 0.55 -1.84 7.47
N ILE A 58 0.33 -0.62 7.00
CA ILE A 58 1.09 -0.02 5.92
C ILE A 58 1.62 1.32 6.42
N LEU A 59 2.94 1.46 6.43
CA LEU A 59 3.59 2.72 6.76
C LEU A 59 3.64 3.58 5.51
N VAL A 60 3.19 4.82 5.63
CA VAL A 60 3.20 5.78 4.53
C VAL A 60 3.96 7.02 4.95
N ARG A 61 4.86 7.46 4.09
CA ARG A 61 5.59 8.71 4.26
C ARG A 61 5.49 9.57 3.01
N GLY A 62 5.38 10.87 3.22
CA GLY A 62 5.39 11.85 2.13
C GLY A 62 4.20 11.69 1.22
N GLY A 63 4.49 11.75 -0.06
CA GLY A 63 3.46 11.84 -1.08
C GLY A 63 3.05 13.27 -1.36
N ARG A 64 2.27 13.43 -2.42
CA ARG A 64 1.76 14.73 -2.84
C ARG A 64 0.46 15.04 -2.10
N ARG A 65 0.35 16.26 -1.60
CA ARG A 65 -0.91 16.72 -0.99
C ARG A 65 -2.04 16.65 -2.01
N ARG A 66 -3.12 15.97 -1.61
CA ARG A 66 -4.29 15.81 -2.46
C ARG A 66 -4.99 17.14 -2.69
N SER A 67 -5.42 17.41 -3.90
CA SER A 67 -6.21 18.60 -4.23
C SER A 67 -7.54 18.59 -3.48
N ARG A 68 -8.01 19.78 -3.05
CA ARG A 68 -9.32 19.95 -2.41
C ARG A 68 -10.49 19.62 -3.34
N THR A 69 -10.26 19.57 -4.65
CA THR A 69 -11.29 19.22 -5.65
C THR A 69 -11.49 17.71 -5.76
N ARG A 70 -10.58 16.90 -5.20
CA ARG A 70 -10.69 15.44 -5.17
C ARG A 70 -11.26 14.96 -3.84
N PRO A 71 -12.02 13.87 -3.81
CA PRO A 71 -12.50 13.26 -2.57
C PRO A 71 -11.35 12.94 -1.62
N THR A 72 -11.59 13.12 -0.33
CA THR A 72 -10.64 12.71 0.70
C THR A 72 -10.48 11.19 0.68
N VAL A 73 -9.24 10.72 0.80
CA VAL A 73 -8.92 9.29 0.89
C VAL A 73 -8.79 8.91 2.36
N GLY A 74 -9.47 7.83 2.77
CA GLY A 74 -9.34 7.29 4.12
C GLY A 74 -7.99 6.61 4.33
N ASP A 75 -7.58 6.50 5.59
CA ASP A 75 -6.33 5.85 5.98
C ASP A 75 -6.48 4.33 6.16
N TRP A 76 -7.50 3.75 5.59
CA TRP A 76 -7.71 2.32 5.53
C TRP A 76 -8.40 1.92 4.23
N VAL A 77 -8.22 0.67 3.84
CA VAL A 77 -8.91 0.04 2.71
C VAL A 77 -9.35 -1.36 3.10
N SER A 78 -10.51 -1.77 2.65
CA SER A 78 -11.03 -3.13 2.82
C SER A 78 -10.99 -3.85 1.47
N ALA A 79 -10.22 -4.93 1.40
CA ALA A 79 -10.14 -5.76 0.21
C ALA A 79 -9.73 -7.18 0.59
N ASN A 80 -10.38 -8.17 0.01
CA ASN A 80 -10.05 -9.58 0.23
C ASN A 80 -8.69 -9.92 -0.39
N ILE A 81 -8.02 -10.89 0.22
CA ILE A 81 -6.78 -11.46 -0.33
C ILE A 81 -7.10 -12.12 -1.67
N THR A 82 -6.26 -11.87 -2.67
CA THR A 82 -6.33 -12.63 -3.93
C THR A 82 -5.76 -14.02 -3.69
N LEU A 83 -6.64 -15.03 -3.63
CA LEU A 83 -6.24 -16.43 -3.48
C LEU A 83 -5.77 -16.97 -4.84
N ARG A 84 -4.46 -16.92 -5.09
CA ARG A 84 -3.82 -17.69 -6.16
C ARG A 84 -2.93 -18.75 -5.56
N ARG A 85 -3.09 -20.00 -6.00
CA ARG A 85 -2.25 -21.12 -5.56
C ARG A 85 -0.76 -20.76 -5.68
N GLY A 86 0.01 -20.93 -4.59
CA GLY A 86 1.45 -20.71 -4.57
C GLY A 86 1.89 -19.24 -4.45
N MET A 87 0.98 -18.28 -4.32
CA MET A 87 1.30 -16.87 -4.21
C MET A 87 0.83 -16.31 -2.87
N VAL A 88 1.77 -16.13 -1.94
CA VAL A 88 1.52 -15.50 -0.65
C VAL A 88 1.81 -14.01 -0.76
N GLY A 89 0.91 -13.18 -0.22
CA GLY A 89 1.14 -11.74 -0.08
C GLY A 89 0.90 -10.89 -1.32
N VAL A 90 0.21 -11.41 -2.33
CA VAL A 90 -0.20 -10.62 -3.50
C VAL A 90 -1.19 -9.55 -3.09
N LYS A 91 -0.86 -8.29 -3.33
CA LYS A 91 -1.76 -7.18 -3.09
C LYS A 91 -2.83 -7.10 -4.18
N PRO A 92 -4.12 -7.12 -3.81
CA PRO A 92 -5.19 -6.93 -4.78
C PRO A 92 -5.19 -5.52 -5.35
N ASP A 93 -5.70 -5.37 -6.57
CA ASP A 93 -5.75 -4.08 -7.26
C ASP A 93 -6.38 -2.94 -6.44
N PRO A 94 -7.50 -3.15 -5.70
CA PRO A 94 -8.07 -2.08 -4.88
C PRO A 94 -7.10 -1.51 -3.84
N VAL A 95 -6.24 -2.34 -3.26
CA VAL A 95 -5.22 -1.90 -2.30
C VAL A 95 -4.16 -1.06 -3.01
N CYS A 96 -3.69 -1.51 -4.17
CA CYS A 96 -2.71 -0.78 -4.97
C CYS A 96 -3.26 0.58 -5.41
N PHE A 97 -4.47 0.63 -5.94
CA PHE A 97 -5.11 1.88 -6.38
C PHE A 97 -5.31 2.85 -5.23
N TRP A 98 -5.73 2.36 -4.07
CA TRP A 98 -5.84 3.16 -2.86
C TRP A 98 -4.48 3.75 -2.44
N LEU A 99 -3.39 2.97 -2.50
CA LEU A 99 -2.05 3.46 -2.20
C LEU A 99 -1.58 4.55 -3.17
N PHE A 100 -1.89 4.42 -4.46
CA PHE A 100 -1.57 5.44 -5.45
C PHE A 100 -2.32 6.75 -5.16
N ASP A 101 -3.57 6.65 -4.76
CA ASP A 101 -4.36 7.81 -4.34
C ASP A 101 -3.83 8.44 -3.04
N VAL A 102 -3.48 7.61 -2.05
CA VAL A 102 -2.90 8.06 -0.77
C VAL A 102 -1.60 8.85 -0.99
N LEU A 103 -0.74 8.35 -1.87
CA LEU A 103 0.51 9.02 -2.23
C LEU A 103 0.32 10.22 -3.18
N GLY A 104 -0.88 10.43 -3.67
CA GLY A 104 -1.18 11.53 -4.58
C GLY A 104 -0.46 11.42 -5.93
N LEU A 105 -0.32 10.20 -6.45
CA LEU A 105 0.40 9.94 -7.69
C LEU A 105 -0.36 10.46 -8.92
N TYR A 106 0.41 10.81 -9.95
CA TYR A 106 -0.07 11.07 -11.29
C TYR A 106 0.54 10.06 -12.27
N PRO A 107 -0.08 9.83 -13.45
CA PRO A 107 0.46 8.90 -14.45
C PRO A 107 1.89 9.20 -14.90
N GLU A 108 2.31 10.47 -14.83
CA GLU A 108 3.66 10.93 -15.21
C GLU A 108 4.73 10.61 -14.14
N ASP A 109 4.30 10.24 -12.94
CA ASP A 109 5.23 9.91 -11.85
C ASP A 109 5.93 8.56 -12.14
N THR A 110 7.10 8.39 -11.55
CA THR A 110 7.82 7.12 -11.58
C THR A 110 7.55 6.34 -10.30
N LEU A 111 6.98 5.15 -10.46
CA LEU A 111 6.79 4.21 -9.37
C LEU A 111 7.90 3.17 -9.38
N VAL A 112 8.55 2.96 -8.25
CA VAL A 112 9.54 1.89 -8.05
C VAL A 112 8.97 0.88 -7.07
N ASP A 113 8.84 -0.38 -7.51
CA ASP A 113 8.49 -1.50 -6.65
C ASP A 113 9.76 -2.25 -6.25
N LEU A 114 10.16 -2.10 -4.98
CA LEU A 114 11.39 -2.69 -4.44
C LEU A 114 11.27 -4.19 -4.21
N PHE A 115 10.06 -4.72 -4.11
CA PHE A 115 9.78 -6.12 -3.87
C PHE A 115 8.77 -6.65 -4.90
N PRO A 116 9.15 -6.72 -6.18
CA PRO A 116 8.20 -6.94 -7.27
C PRO A 116 7.45 -8.27 -7.18
N GLY A 117 8.07 -9.30 -6.61
CA GLY A 117 7.41 -10.61 -6.45
C GLY A 117 6.74 -11.07 -7.74
N THR A 118 5.41 -11.17 -7.73
CA THR A 118 4.60 -11.57 -8.89
C THR A 118 4.38 -10.44 -9.90
N GLY A 119 4.81 -9.22 -9.62
CA GLY A 119 4.55 -8.05 -10.45
C GLY A 119 3.16 -7.45 -10.29
N ALA A 120 2.42 -7.80 -9.23
CA ALA A 120 1.05 -7.34 -9.03
C ALA A 120 0.94 -5.81 -8.91
N VAL A 121 1.83 -5.18 -8.17
CA VAL A 121 1.85 -3.71 -8.01
C VAL A 121 2.19 -3.02 -9.34
N THR A 122 3.15 -3.53 -10.08
CA THR A 122 3.54 -3.00 -11.39
C THR A 122 2.39 -3.08 -12.40
N ARG A 123 1.66 -4.21 -12.43
CA ARG A 123 0.47 -4.37 -13.28
C ARG A 123 -0.66 -3.43 -12.87
N ALA A 124 -0.90 -3.31 -11.57
CA ALA A 124 -1.89 -2.38 -11.04
C ALA A 124 -1.57 -0.93 -11.41
N TRP A 125 -0.29 -0.55 -11.35
CA TRP A 125 0.18 0.77 -11.75
C TRP A 125 -0.13 1.06 -13.22
N ALA A 126 0.18 0.13 -14.14
CA ALA A 126 -0.14 0.27 -15.55
C ALA A 126 -1.64 0.44 -15.80
N THR A 127 -2.47 -0.38 -15.12
CA THR A 127 -3.93 -0.30 -15.21
C THR A 127 -4.45 1.03 -14.67
N TRP A 128 -3.95 1.49 -13.54
CA TRP A 128 -4.36 2.74 -12.92
C TRP A 128 -3.99 3.94 -13.80
N CYS A 129 -2.77 4.00 -14.34
CA CYS A 129 -2.35 5.05 -15.26
C CYS A 129 -3.26 5.13 -16.50
N ALA A 130 -3.55 4.00 -17.12
CA ALA A 130 -4.44 3.93 -18.27
C ALA A 130 -5.86 4.42 -17.95
N SER A 131 -6.35 4.19 -16.72
CA SER A 131 -7.66 4.66 -16.27
C SER A 131 -7.72 6.19 -16.08
N GLN A 132 -6.59 6.83 -15.76
CA GLN A 132 -6.50 8.28 -15.56
C GLN A 132 -6.43 9.05 -16.89
N GLU A 133 -5.93 8.41 -17.95
CA GLU A 133 -5.76 9.02 -19.27
C GLU A 133 -7.05 9.08 -20.10
N ARG A 134 -8.13 8.45 -19.63
CA ARG A 134 -9.42 8.52 -20.33
C ARG A 134 -9.99 9.93 -20.23
N PRO A 135 -10.22 10.62 -21.37
CA PRO A 135 -10.91 11.90 -21.33
C PRO A 135 -12.29 11.69 -20.71
N LEU A 136 -12.69 12.60 -19.85
CA LEU A 136 -14.05 12.69 -19.36
C LEU A 136 -14.97 12.89 -20.57
N ALA A 137 -15.70 11.85 -20.88
CA ALA A 137 -16.73 11.95 -21.93
C ALA A 137 -17.90 12.83 -21.46
#